data_3a9a141c158693e0f6c5c91f1eaaedac
#
_entry.id   3a9a141c158693e0f6c5c91f1eaaedac
#
_cell.length_a   1.000
_cell.length_b   1.000
_cell.length_c   1.000
_cell.angle_alpha   90.00
_cell.angle_beta   90.00
_cell.angle_gamma   90.00
#
_symmetry.space_group_name_H-M   'P 1'
#
loop_
_entity.id
_entity.type
_entity.pdbx_description
1 polymer ?
#
loop_
_entity_poly.entity_id
_entity_poly.type
_entity_poly.pdbx_seq_one_letter_code
_entity_poly.pdbx_strand_id
1 'polypeptide(L)'
;MTISRFYRILLALCGLVGVSIQIHDDGWGMLLYYTVLSNILVFSSLIFFIIYDFKKGDATTNTKLLRYKGGVTMAILITGVIYHILLAPITEPEKFWTLRNFLVHYIVPWGLVLDTLIFDAKKASRLREPIYWSVVPLSYFAFALLNGLVLKLPIPGAKDSPFAYFFINVNKFGWNKVLVNVLVISAGYIAVGYLLYLLKKFIGRKPA
;
A
#
# COMPACT_ATOMS: atom_id res chain seq x y z
N MET A 1 -24.68 -10.69 7.76
CA MET A 1 -23.36 -10.16 7.35
C MET A 1 -23.12 -8.86 8.10
N THR A 2 -21.96 -8.67 8.74
CA THR A 2 -21.63 -7.42 9.46
C THR A 2 -21.27 -6.30 8.46
N ILE A 3 -21.46 -5.03 8.87
CA ILE A 3 -21.10 -3.87 8.03
C ILE A 3 -19.61 -3.91 7.66
N SER A 4 -18.72 -4.30 8.60
CA SER A 4 -17.29 -4.42 8.35
C SER A 4 -16.97 -5.45 7.26
N ARG A 5 -17.64 -6.62 7.25
CA ARG A 5 -17.44 -7.63 6.19
C ARG A 5 -17.91 -7.14 4.84
N PHE A 6 -19.08 -6.50 4.79
CA PHE A 6 -19.59 -5.93 3.54
C PHE A 6 -18.62 -4.90 2.96
N TYR A 7 -18.16 -3.97 3.80
CA TYR A 7 -17.18 -2.97 3.41
C TYR A 7 -15.89 -3.60 2.87
N ARG A 8 -15.35 -4.61 3.56
CA ARG A 8 -14.13 -5.34 3.16
C ARG A 8 -14.29 -6.08 1.84
N ILE A 9 -15.46 -6.66 1.59
CA ILE A 9 -15.76 -7.31 0.30
C ILE A 9 -15.70 -6.28 -0.82
N LEU A 10 -16.39 -5.14 -0.68
CA LEU A 10 -16.37 -4.09 -1.69
C LEU A 10 -14.96 -3.54 -1.93
N LEU A 11 -14.20 -3.31 -0.86
CA LEU A 11 -12.83 -2.80 -0.98
C LEU A 11 -11.89 -3.81 -1.62
N ALA A 12 -12.03 -5.10 -1.32
CA ALA A 12 -11.26 -6.17 -1.96
C ALA A 12 -11.58 -6.26 -3.46
N LEU A 13 -12.85 -6.12 -3.84
CA LEU A 13 -13.27 -6.06 -5.25
C LEU A 13 -12.68 -4.85 -5.96
N CYS A 14 -12.67 -3.68 -5.34
CA CYS A 14 -12.03 -2.48 -5.89
C CYS A 14 -10.54 -2.72 -6.18
N GLY A 15 -9.81 -3.32 -5.25
CA GLY A 15 -8.39 -3.65 -5.41
C GLY A 15 -8.16 -4.69 -6.51
N LEU A 16 -8.95 -5.75 -6.52
CA LEU A 16 -8.88 -6.79 -7.54
C LEU A 16 -9.15 -6.22 -8.95
N VAL A 17 -10.23 -5.46 -9.11
CA VAL A 17 -10.61 -4.83 -10.39
C VAL A 17 -9.53 -3.85 -10.84
N GLY A 18 -9.04 -2.97 -9.95
CA GLY A 18 -8.00 -2.00 -10.30
C GLY A 18 -6.70 -2.66 -10.79
N VAL A 19 -6.24 -3.70 -10.09
CA VAL A 19 -5.05 -4.48 -10.50
C VAL A 19 -5.31 -5.25 -11.80
N SER A 20 -6.48 -5.86 -11.95
CA SER A 20 -6.83 -6.61 -13.16
C SER A 20 -6.83 -5.72 -14.40
N ILE A 21 -7.38 -4.50 -14.31
CA ILE A 21 -7.34 -3.53 -15.42
C ILE A 21 -5.89 -3.16 -15.74
N GLN A 22 -5.04 -2.87 -14.73
CA GLN A 22 -3.64 -2.53 -14.96
C GLN A 22 -2.86 -3.64 -15.66
N ILE A 23 -3.05 -4.91 -15.25
CA ILE A 23 -2.36 -6.05 -15.87
C ILE A 23 -2.92 -6.33 -17.27
N HIS A 24 -4.24 -6.17 -17.48
CA HIS A 24 -4.85 -6.35 -18.77
C HIS A 24 -4.35 -5.33 -19.80
N ASP A 25 -4.29 -4.06 -19.42
CA ASP A 25 -3.96 -2.96 -20.34
C ASP A 25 -2.44 -2.86 -20.60
N ASP A 26 -1.63 -3.03 -19.56
CA ASP A 26 -0.18 -2.76 -19.60
C ASP A 26 0.68 -4.03 -19.46
N GLY A 27 0.07 -5.19 -19.21
CA GLY A 27 0.74 -6.50 -19.14
C GLY A 27 1.34 -6.82 -17.75
N TRP A 28 1.90 -8.03 -17.64
CA TRP A 28 2.44 -8.59 -16.39
C TRP A 28 3.64 -7.80 -15.80
N GLY A 29 4.32 -6.99 -16.60
CA GLY A 29 5.37 -6.08 -16.12
C GLY A 29 4.88 -5.10 -15.07
N MET A 30 3.56 -4.88 -14.95
CA MET A 30 2.95 -4.08 -13.88
C MET A 30 3.22 -4.64 -12.48
N LEU A 31 3.55 -5.93 -12.33
CA LEU A 31 3.99 -6.52 -11.06
C LEU A 31 5.33 -5.95 -10.55
N LEU A 32 6.07 -5.22 -11.38
CA LEU A 32 7.28 -4.51 -10.96
C LEU A 32 6.96 -3.18 -10.23
N TYR A 33 5.69 -2.74 -10.22
CA TYR A 33 5.27 -1.53 -9.52
C TYR A 33 4.83 -1.82 -8.08
N TYR A 34 5.28 -0.99 -7.14
CA TYR A 34 4.83 -1.03 -5.75
C TYR A 34 3.31 -0.87 -5.62
N THR A 35 2.71 -0.02 -6.44
CA THR A 35 1.27 0.19 -6.49
C THR A 35 0.50 -1.12 -6.69
N VAL A 36 0.92 -1.93 -7.66
CA VAL A 36 0.26 -3.21 -7.95
C VAL A 36 0.47 -4.19 -6.81
N LEU A 37 1.71 -4.36 -6.34
CA LEU A 37 2.04 -5.28 -5.25
C LEU A 37 1.33 -4.92 -3.94
N SER A 38 1.25 -3.63 -3.60
CA SER A 38 0.56 -3.19 -2.39
C SER A 38 -0.96 -3.35 -2.48
N ASN A 39 -1.57 -3.16 -3.64
CA ASN A 39 -2.99 -3.46 -3.87
C ASN A 39 -3.27 -4.97 -3.79
N ILE A 40 -2.39 -5.82 -4.36
CA ILE A 40 -2.48 -7.28 -4.21
C ILE A 40 -2.41 -7.67 -2.73
N LEU A 41 -1.48 -7.10 -1.98
CA LEU A 41 -1.37 -7.33 -0.53
C LEU A 41 -2.66 -6.96 0.20
N VAL A 42 -3.30 -5.84 -0.17
CA VAL A 42 -4.57 -5.39 0.43
C VAL A 42 -5.69 -6.36 0.15
N PHE A 43 -6.02 -6.63 -1.13
CA PHE A 43 -7.19 -7.47 -1.41
C PHE A 43 -6.99 -8.92 -0.92
N SER A 44 -5.78 -9.47 -0.98
CA SER A 44 -5.47 -10.79 -0.42
C SER A 44 -5.64 -10.82 1.10
N SER A 45 -5.18 -9.76 1.80
CA SER A 45 -5.37 -9.63 3.24
C SER A 45 -6.84 -9.48 3.62
N LEU A 46 -7.61 -8.69 2.86
CA LEU A 46 -9.05 -8.53 3.12
C LEU A 46 -9.81 -9.84 2.90
N ILE A 47 -9.50 -10.61 1.86
CA ILE A 47 -10.06 -11.95 1.64
C ILE A 47 -9.72 -12.86 2.83
N PHE A 48 -8.47 -12.84 3.29
CA PHE A 48 -8.06 -13.60 4.47
C PHE A 48 -8.86 -13.20 5.72
N PHE A 49 -9.07 -11.91 5.99
CA PHE A 49 -9.88 -11.45 7.13
C PHE A 49 -11.33 -11.87 7.01
N ILE A 50 -11.91 -11.82 5.81
CA ILE A 50 -13.29 -12.28 5.56
C ILE A 50 -13.41 -13.79 5.85
N ILE A 51 -12.47 -14.59 5.37
CA ILE A 51 -12.44 -16.03 5.64
C ILE A 51 -12.26 -16.31 7.14
N TYR A 52 -11.38 -15.55 7.81
CA TYR A 52 -11.18 -15.65 9.25
C TYR A 52 -12.47 -15.35 10.02
N ASP A 53 -13.19 -14.30 9.66
CA ASP A 53 -14.47 -13.92 10.26
C ASP A 53 -15.54 -15.01 10.15
N PHE A 54 -15.51 -15.79 9.06
CA PHE A 54 -16.45 -16.92 8.90
C PHE A 54 -16.04 -18.18 9.68
N LYS A 55 -14.74 -18.42 9.83
CA LYS A 55 -14.24 -19.70 10.39
C LYS A 55 -13.87 -19.63 11.87
N LYS A 56 -13.37 -18.47 12.34
CA LYS A 56 -12.71 -18.35 13.64
C LYS A 56 -13.24 -17.21 14.52
N GLY A 57 -14.13 -16.36 13.99
CA GLY A 57 -14.71 -15.25 14.71
C GLY A 57 -14.20 -13.88 14.25
N ASP A 58 -14.54 -12.84 14.99
CA ASP A 58 -14.36 -11.44 14.57
C ASP A 58 -12.87 -11.02 14.49
N ALA A 59 -12.35 -10.88 13.27
CA ALA A 59 -10.99 -10.40 13.01
C ALA A 59 -10.76 -8.98 13.52
N THR A 60 -11.83 -8.16 13.67
CA THR A 60 -11.70 -6.75 14.11
C THR A 60 -11.28 -6.60 15.57
N THR A 61 -11.27 -7.67 16.35
CA THR A 61 -10.85 -7.72 17.75
C THR A 61 -9.56 -8.50 17.97
N ASN A 62 -9.11 -9.29 16.98
CA ASN A 62 -7.90 -10.09 17.11
C ASN A 62 -6.64 -9.21 17.00
N THR A 63 -5.99 -8.97 18.13
CA THR A 63 -4.84 -8.09 18.25
C THR A 63 -3.67 -8.46 17.32
N LYS A 64 -3.39 -9.77 17.12
CA LYS A 64 -2.30 -10.21 16.22
C LYS A 64 -2.62 -9.85 14.76
N LEU A 65 -3.85 -10.13 14.34
CA LEU A 65 -4.30 -9.79 12.98
C LEU A 65 -4.34 -8.27 12.76
N LEU A 66 -4.77 -7.50 13.75
CA LEU A 66 -4.81 -6.05 13.66
C LEU A 66 -3.42 -5.41 13.57
N ARG A 67 -2.40 -5.99 14.19
CA ARG A 67 -1.00 -5.55 14.02
C ARG A 67 -0.50 -5.80 12.60
N TYR A 68 -0.76 -6.98 12.06
CA TYR A 68 -0.48 -7.30 10.66
C TYR A 68 -1.20 -6.32 9.72
N LYS A 69 -2.51 -6.12 9.95
CA LYS A 69 -3.31 -5.19 9.15
C LYS A 69 -2.80 -3.75 9.21
N GLY A 70 -2.28 -3.30 10.36
CA GLY A 70 -1.61 -1.99 10.48
C GLY A 70 -0.46 -1.84 9.48
N GLY A 71 0.36 -2.89 9.31
CA GLY A 71 1.41 -2.94 8.29
C GLY A 71 0.87 -2.88 6.86
N VAL A 72 -0.19 -3.63 6.56
CA VAL A 72 -0.87 -3.59 5.25
C VAL A 72 -1.47 -2.22 4.97
N THR A 73 -2.09 -1.59 5.99
CA THR A 73 -2.64 -0.23 5.88
C THR A 73 -1.55 0.79 5.58
N MET A 74 -0.41 0.70 6.26
CA MET A 74 0.72 1.58 6.00
C MET A 74 1.34 1.32 4.62
N ALA A 75 1.44 0.05 4.21
CA ALA A 75 1.96 -0.31 2.89
C ALA A 75 1.13 0.30 1.75
N ILE A 76 -0.19 0.31 1.85
CA ILE A 76 -1.03 0.89 0.80
C ILE A 76 -1.18 2.42 0.94
N LEU A 77 -1.10 2.95 2.16
CA LEU A 77 -1.19 4.40 2.38
C LEU A 77 -0.04 5.14 1.71
N ILE A 78 1.19 4.60 1.76
CA ILE A 78 2.32 5.20 1.04
C ILE A 78 2.08 5.23 -0.48
N THR A 79 1.38 4.24 -1.05
CA THR A 79 0.99 4.25 -2.46
C THR A 79 0.13 5.48 -2.78
N GLY A 80 -0.92 5.74 -2.00
CA GLY A 80 -1.78 6.91 -2.21
C GLY A 80 -1.05 8.24 -1.99
N VAL A 81 -0.25 8.35 -0.92
CA VAL A 81 0.48 9.58 -0.57
C VAL A 81 1.57 9.89 -1.60
N ILE A 82 2.43 8.93 -1.94
CA ILE A 82 3.50 9.13 -2.93
C ILE A 82 2.93 9.40 -4.31
N TYR A 83 1.86 8.69 -4.70
CA TYR A 83 1.18 8.98 -5.95
C TYR A 83 0.69 10.42 -5.99
N HIS A 84 -0.07 10.86 -4.99
CA HIS A 84 -0.65 12.20 -4.97
C HIS A 84 0.40 13.31 -4.97
N ILE A 85 1.49 13.15 -4.22
CA ILE A 85 2.51 14.20 -4.06
C ILE A 85 3.51 14.22 -5.22
N LEU A 86 3.97 13.04 -5.69
CA LEU A 86 5.09 12.96 -6.64
C LEU A 86 4.67 12.58 -8.06
N LEU A 87 3.61 11.79 -8.24
CA LEU A 87 3.26 11.23 -9.54
C LEU A 87 2.05 11.92 -10.17
N ALA A 88 1.02 12.21 -9.41
CA ALA A 88 -0.19 12.87 -9.92
C ALA A 88 0.10 14.21 -10.60
N PRO A 89 0.99 15.09 -10.09
CA PRO A 89 1.31 16.37 -10.74
C PRO A 89 1.97 16.22 -12.12
N ILE A 90 2.57 15.07 -12.42
CA ILE A 90 3.25 14.79 -13.69
C ILE A 90 2.49 13.77 -14.55
N THR A 91 1.32 13.32 -14.09
CA THR A 91 0.47 12.38 -14.82
C THR A 91 -0.40 13.14 -15.82
N GLU A 92 -0.43 12.66 -17.06
CA GLU A 92 -1.28 13.21 -18.11
C GLU A 92 -2.77 13.16 -17.69
N PRO A 93 -3.58 14.22 -17.93
CA PRO A 93 -4.97 14.27 -17.49
C PRO A 93 -5.81 13.06 -17.91
N GLU A 94 -5.59 12.56 -19.12
CA GLU A 94 -6.30 11.39 -19.67
C GLU A 94 -6.03 10.12 -18.87
N LYS A 95 -4.81 9.95 -18.34
CA LYS A 95 -4.43 8.83 -17.49
C LYS A 95 -4.85 9.05 -16.04
N PHE A 96 -4.83 10.31 -15.59
CA PHE A 96 -5.26 10.65 -14.23
C PHE A 96 -6.74 10.34 -14.01
N TRP A 97 -7.62 10.74 -14.92
CA TRP A 97 -9.08 10.58 -14.80
C TRP A 97 -9.58 9.19 -15.22
N THR A 98 -8.83 8.14 -14.98
CA THR A 98 -9.23 6.76 -15.27
C THR A 98 -9.73 6.05 -14.04
N LEU A 99 -10.70 5.13 -14.22
CA LEU A 99 -11.21 4.28 -13.14
C LEU A 99 -10.07 3.52 -12.43
N ARG A 100 -9.17 2.90 -13.20
CA ARG A 100 -8.03 2.15 -12.67
C ARG A 100 -7.15 3.00 -11.76
N ASN A 101 -6.89 4.25 -12.17
CA ASN A 101 -6.06 5.17 -11.38
C ASN A 101 -6.70 5.50 -10.03
N PHE A 102 -8.00 5.81 -10.03
CA PHE A 102 -8.72 6.10 -8.80
C PHE A 102 -8.83 4.88 -7.88
N LEU A 103 -9.08 3.70 -8.43
CA LEU A 103 -9.16 2.48 -7.64
C LEU A 103 -7.87 2.23 -6.85
N VAL A 104 -6.71 2.20 -7.53
CA VAL A 104 -5.45 1.75 -6.93
C VAL A 104 -4.71 2.83 -6.12
N HIS A 105 -4.95 4.12 -6.39
CA HIS A 105 -4.24 5.21 -5.72
C HIS A 105 -5.08 5.99 -4.71
N TYR A 106 -6.41 5.91 -4.78
CA TYR A 106 -7.30 6.65 -3.89
C TYR A 106 -8.29 5.76 -3.16
N ILE A 107 -9.12 5.00 -3.86
CA ILE A 107 -10.22 4.25 -3.24
C ILE A 107 -9.67 3.17 -2.30
N VAL A 108 -8.76 2.33 -2.78
CA VAL A 108 -8.18 1.24 -1.96
C VAL A 108 -7.31 1.77 -0.82
N PRO A 109 -6.34 2.70 -1.05
CA PRO A 109 -5.54 3.26 0.03
C PRO A 109 -6.37 3.92 1.14
N TRP A 110 -7.19 4.88 0.81
CA TRP A 110 -8.01 5.60 1.80
C TRP A 110 -9.12 4.73 2.37
N GLY A 111 -9.68 3.83 1.56
CA GLY A 111 -10.67 2.85 2.01
C GLY A 111 -10.11 1.92 3.10
N LEU A 112 -8.87 1.44 2.98
CA LEU A 112 -8.28 0.59 4.01
C LEU A 112 -7.90 1.39 5.28
N VAL A 113 -7.50 2.65 5.15
CA VAL A 113 -7.32 3.54 6.31
C VAL A 113 -8.63 3.70 7.06
N LEU A 114 -9.73 3.97 6.35
CA LEU A 114 -11.06 4.08 6.97
C LEU A 114 -11.50 2.77 7.62
N ASP A 115 -11.33 1.62 6.95
CA ASP A 115 -11.62 0.30 7.54
C ASP A 115 -10.84 0.09 8.85
N THR A 116 -9.56 0.42 8.84
CA THR A 116 -8.69 0.29 10.02
C THR A 116 -9.12 1.23 11.15
N LEU A 117 -9.46 2.48 10.85
CA LEU A 117 -9.84 3.44 11.88
C LEU A 117 -11.22 3.15 12.47
N ILE A 118 -12.20 2.78 11.64
CA ILE A 118 -13.61 2.66 12.05
C ILE A 118 -13.92 1.29 12.67
N PHE A 119 -13.51 0.21 12.00
CA PHE A 119 -13.97 -1.14 12.36
C PHE A 119 -13.03 -1.88 13.30
N ASP A 120 -11.72 -1.62 13.27
CA ASP A 120 -10.76 -2.36 14.09
C ASP A 120 -10.76 -1.89 15.55
N ALA A 121 -10.49 -2.80 16.47
CA ALA A 121 -10.34 -2.46 17.88
C ALA A 121 -9.17 -1.48 18.09
N LYS A 122 -9.40 -0.48 18.94
CA LYS A 122 -8.36 0.46 19.36
C LYS A 122 -7.33 -0.22 20.27
N LYS A 123 -6.14 0.39 20.39
CA LYS A 123 -5.03 -0.06 21.25
C LYS A 123 -4.45 -1.43 20.88
N ALA A 124 -4.69 -1.92 19.67
CA ALA A 124 -4.15 -3.20 19.24
C ALA A 124 -2.64 -3.15 18.92
N SER A 125 -2.15 -2.02 18.40
CA SER A 125 -0.76 -1.85 17.97
C SER A 125 0.19 -1.50 19.13
N ARG A 126 1.46 -1.91 19.00
CA ARG A 126 2.55 -1.61 19.93
C ARG A 126 3.38 -0.42 19.42
N LEU A 127 4.11 0.24 20.31
CA LEU A 127 4.94 1.41 19.97
C LEU A 127 6.00 1.14 18.89
N ARG A 128 6.50 -0.08 18.79
CA ARG A 128 7.56 -0.46 17.82
C ARG A 128 7.03 -0.79 16.42
N GLU A 129 5.73 -1.00 16.27
CA GLU A 129 5.15 -1.46 15.01
C GLU A 129 5.27 -0.48 13.85
N PRO A 130 5.17 0.86 14.02
CA PRO A 130 5.42 1.79 12.93
C PRO A 130 6.80 1.62 12.28
N ILE A 131 7.82 1.23 13.07
CA ILE A 131 9.16 0.93 12.55
C ILE A 131 9.13 -0.40 11.78
N TYR A 132 8.50 -1.45 12.31
CA TYR A 132 8.43 -2.75 11.63
C TYR A 132 7.62 -2.70 10.34
N TRP A 133 6.62 -1.84 10.24
CA TRP A 133 5.84 -1.68 9.03
C TRP A 133 6.67 -1.16 7.85
N SER A 134 7.79 -0.47 8.10
CA SER A 134 8.70 0.00 7.05
C SER A 134 9.44 -1.13 6.30
N VAL A 135 9.42 -2.35 6.83
CA VAL A 135 9.99 -3.52 6.15
C VAL A 135 9.38 -3.73 4.77
N VAL A 136 8.06 -3.50 4.60
CA VAL A 136 7.38 -3.71 3.31
C VAL A 136 7.91 -2.78 2.21
N PRO A 137 7.90 -1.44 2.35
CA PRO A 137 8.45 -0.56 1.32
C PRO A 137 9.97 -0.69 1.15
N LEU A 138 10.73 -1.03 2.21
CA LEU A 138 12.17 -1.28 2.10
C LEU A 138 12.48 -2.58 1.35
N SER A 139 11.71 -3.63 1.56
CA SER A 139 11.83 -4.87 0.78
C SER A 139 11.52 -4.63 -0.70
N TYR A 140 10.51 -3.80 -0.98
CA TYR A 140 10.26 -3.39 -2.35
C TYR A 140 11.42 -2.57 -2.94
N PHE A 141 12.02 -1.66 -2.19
CA PHE A 141 13.17 -0.89 -2.65
C PHE A 141 14.34 -1.83 -3.03
N ALA A 142 14.64 -2.84 -2.20
CA ALA A 142 15.64 -3.86 -2.53
C ALA A 142 15.28 -4.63 -3.80
N PHE A 143 14.01 -5.03 -3.97
CA PHE A 143 13.52 -5.68 -5.18
C PHE A 143 13.63 -4.77 -6.42
N ALA A 144 13.29 -3.49 -6.30
CA ALA A 144 13.40 -2.51 -7.39
C ALA A 144 14.86 -2.27 -7.80
N LEU A 145 15.81 -2.26 -6.84
CA LEU A 145 17.24 -2.22 -7.11
C LEU A 145 17.72 -3.48 -7.82
N LEU A 146 17.28 -4.66 -7.38
CA LEU A 146 17.60 -5.92 -8.04
C LEU A 146 17.12 -5.90 -9.50
N ASN A 147 15.89 -5.46 -9.76
CA ASN A 147 15.41 -5.32 -11.12
C ASN A 147 16.21 -4.29 -11.91
N GLY A 148 16.41 -3.10 -11.37
CA GLY A 148 17.05 -1.99 -12.07
C GLY A 148 18.52 -2.20 -12.39
N LEU A 149 19.26 -2.95 -11.56
CA LEU A 149 20.70 -3.16 -11.70
C LEU A 149 21.05 -4.51 -12.31
N VAL A 150 20.28 -5.56 -12.03
CA VAL A 150 20.63 -6.94 -12.38
C VAL A 150 19.67 -7.52 -13.41
N LEU A 151 18.37 -7.66 -13.08
CA LEU A 151 17.41 -8.39 -13.92
C LEU A 151 17.03 -7.60 -15.17
N LYS A 152 16.89 -6.29 -15.07
CA LYS A 152 16.52 -5.37 -16.17
C LYS A 152 15.25 -5.78 -16.92
N LEU A 153 14.29 -6.36 -16.21
CA LEU A 153 12.99 -6.72 -16.77
C LEU A 153 12.27 -5.43 -17.24
N PRO A 154 11.62 -5.47 -18.40
CA PRO A 154 10.95 -4.31 -18.95
C PRO A 154 9.78 -3.86 -18.07
N ILE A 155 9.71 -2.56 -17.80
CA ILE A 155 8.68 -1.95 -16.96
C ILE A 155 7.75 -1.14 -17.85
N PRO A 156 6.45 -1.49 -17.94
CA PRO A 156 5.48 -0.77 -18.76
C PRO A 156 5.40 0.72 -18.35
N GLY A 157 5.43 1.62 -19.33
CA GLY A 157 5.36 3.07 -19.08
C GLY A 157 6.63 3.74 -18.57
N ALA A 158 7.64 2.98 -18.14
CA ALA A 158 8.95 3.52 -17.75
C ALA A 158 9.86 3.58 -18.98
N LYS A 159 9.70 4.62 -19.82
CA LYS A 159 10.52 4.83 -21.03
C LYS A 159 12.01 4.89 -20.64
N ASP A 160 12.81 4.01 -21.24
CA ASP A 160 14.27 3.94 -21.09
C ASP A 160 14.78 3.87 -19.64
N SER A 161 13.96 3.34 -18.71
CA SER A 161 14.33 3.19 -17.31
C SER A 161 14.06 1.77 -16.81
N PRO A 162 15.06 1.09 -16.21
CA PRO A 162 14.84 -0.19 -15.54
C PRO A 162 14.25 -0.03 -14.13
N PHE A 163 13.83 1.18 -13.74
CA PHE A 163 13.22 1.49 -12.46
C PHE A 163 11.79 1.98 -12.65
N ALA A 164 10.86 1.42 -11.87
CA ALA A 164 9.44 1.79 -11.92
C ALA A 164 9.16 3.25 -11.51
N TYR A 165 10.01 3.81 -10.67
CA TYR A 165 9.86 5.18 -10.20
C TYR A 165 11.14 5.97 -10.40
N PHE A 166 11.00 7.21 -10.90
CA PHE A 166 12.15 8.07 -11.19
C PHE A 166 13.00 8.36 -9.95
N PHE A 167 12.40 8.52 -8.77
CA PHE A 167 13.09 8.91 -7.54
C PHE A 167 13.98 7.82 -6.93
N ILE A 168 13.90 6.57 -7.44
CA ILE A 168 14.80 5.45 -7.06
C ILE A 168 15.78 5.07 -8.18
N ASN A 169 15.80 5.81 -9.28
CA ASN A 169 16.67 5.52 -10.42
C ASN A 169 18.12 5.99 -10.17
N VAL A 170 18.96 5.06 -9.68
CA VAL A 170 20.37 5.30 -9.37
C VAL A 170 21.22 5.58 -10.63
N ASN A 171 20.79 5.06 -11.79
CA ASN A 171 21.50 5.28 -13.04
C ASN A 171 21.37 6.74 -13.52
N LYS A 172 20.22 7.37 -13.24
CA LYS A 172 19.95 8.76 -13.63
C LYS A 172 20.41 9.78 -12.59
N PHE A 173 20.22 9.49 -11.31
CA PHE A 173 20.40 10.48 -10.23
C PHE A 173 21.60 10.19 -9.33
N GLY A 174 22.26 9.02 -9.49
CA GLY A 174 23.34 8.58 -8.61
C GLY A 174 22.85 8.12 -7.23
N TRP A 175 23.71 7.38 -6.54
CA TRP A 175 23.42 6.79 -5.23
C TRP A 175 23.10 7.83 -4.15
N ASN A 176 23.87 8.92 -4.08
CA ASN A 176 23.67 9.94 -3.04
C ASN A 176 22.26 10.51 -3.08
N LYS A 177 21.76 10.89 -4.26
CA LYS A 177 20.42 11.44 -4.40
C LYS A 177 19.33 10.43 -4.07
N VAL A 178 19.48 9.20 -4.54
CA VAL A 178 18.52 8.14 -4.27
C VAL A 178 18.49 7.78 -2.78
N LEU A 179 19.63 7.69 -2.11
CA LEU A 179 19.68 7.45 -0.66
C LEU A 179 19.01 8.57 0.13
N VAL A 180 19.22 9.83 -0.24
CA VAL A 180 18.51 10.96 0.36
C VAL A 180 16.99 10.81 0.18
N ASN A 181 16.53 10.49 -1.04
CA ASN A 181 15.10 10.27 -1.31
C ASN A 181 14.54 9.14 -0.42
N VAL A 182 15.25 8.02 -0.31
CA VAL A 182 14.85 6.89 0.52
C VAL A 182 14.78 7.28 2.00
N LEU A 183 15.75 8.02 2.51
CA LEU A 183 15.76 8.51 3.90
C LEU A 183 14.57 9.44 4.17
N VAL A 184 14.32 10.41 3.29
CA VAL A 184 13.20 11.36 3.44
C VAL A 184 11.85 10.62 3.40
N ILE A 185 11.66 9.72 2.43
CA ILE A 185 10.43 8.93 2.32
C ILE A 185 10.26 8.02 3.54
N SER A 186 11.33 7.37 4.01
CA SER A 186 11.28 6.51 5.19
C SER A 186 10.96 7.29 6.47
N ALA A 187 11.55 8.47 6.65
CA ALA A 187 11.24 9.34 7.78
C ALA A 187 9.76 9.78 7.77
N GLY A 188 9.26 10.23 6.63
CA GLY A 188 7.84 10.56 6.44
C GLY A 188 6.92 9.37 6.69
N TYR A 189 7.28 8.19 6.17
CA TYR A 189 6.53 6.95 6.39
C TYR A 189 6.42 6.60 7.88
N ILE A 190 7.54 6.64 8.61
CA ILE A 190 7.56 6.35 10.05
C ILE A 190 6.74 7.40 10.81
N ALA A 191 6.84 8.69 10.47
CA ALA A 191 6.05 9.74 11.08
C ALA A 191 4.54 9.51 10.90
N VAL A 192 4.09 9.18 9.68
CA VAL A 192 2.69 8.82 9.39
C VAL A 192 2.29 7.52 10.10
N GLY A 193 3.19 6.55 10.21
CA GLY A 193 2.98 5.32 10.98
C GLY A 193 2.72 5.60 12.47
N TYR A 194 3.47 6.51 13.07
CA TYR A 194 3.22 6.95 14.45
C TYR A 194 1.91 7.74 14.58
N LEU A 195 1.55 8.55 13.58
CA LEU A 195 0.25 9.20 13.54
C LEU A 195 -0.89 8.16 13.54
N LEU A 196 -0.83 7.16 12.67
CA LEU A 196 -1.81 6.06 12.66
C LEU A 196 -1.85 5.33 14.00
N TYR A 197 -0.69 5.02 14.58
CA TYR A 197 -0.59 4.41 15.91
C TYR A 197 -1.27 5.27 16.99
N LEU A 198 -1.06 6.58 16.98
CA LEU A 198 -1.69 7.52 17.94
C LEU A 198 -3.20 7.59 17.70
N LEU A 199 -3.66 7.72 16.46
CA LEU A 199 -5.09 7.72 16.13
C LEU A 199 -5.76 6.43 16.64
N LYS A 200 -5.12 5.27 16.47
CA LYS A 200 -5.62 3.97 16.94
C LYS A 200 -5.62 3.79 18.46
N LYS A 201 -5.03 4.68 19.23
CA LYS A 201 -5.24 4.72 20.69
C LYS A 201 -6.64 5.22 21.07
N PHE A 202 -7.21 6.10 20.26
CA PHE A 202 -8.45 6.81 20.57
C PHE A 202 -9.61 6.37 19.67
N ILE A 203 -9.34 6.13 18.39
CA ILE A 203 -10.34 5.81 17.36
C ILE A 203 -10.43 4.30 17.16
N GLY A 204 -11.64 3.79 16.99
CA GLY A 204 -11.97 2.40 16.73
C GLY A 204 -12.89 1.77 17.75
N ARG A 205 -13.20 0.49 17.54
CA ARG A 205 -14.07 -0.28 18.45
C ARG A 205 -13.39 -0.46 19.82
N LYS A 206 -14.19 -0.66 20.87
CA LYS A 206 -13.64 -1.06 22.17
C LYS A 206 -12.94 -2.42 22.03
N PRO A 207 -11.80 -2.62 22.69
CA PRO A 207 -11.20 -3.96 22.79
C PRO A 207 -12.21 -4.95 23.41
N ALA A 208 -12.18 -6.20 22.93
CA ALA A 208 -12.96 -7.28 23.56
C ALA A 208 -12.41 -7.61 24.94
#